data_ceea019b1a3c55097b24fb4081140ac5
#
_entry.id   ceea019b1a3c55097b24fb4081140ac5
#
_cell.length_a   1.000
_cell.length_b   1.000
_cell.length_c   1.000
_cell.angle_alpha   90.00
_cell.angle_beta   90.00
_cell.angle_gamma   90.00
#
_symmetry.space_group_name_H-M   'P 1'
#
loop_
_entity.id
_entity.type
_entity.pdbx_description
1 polymer ?
#
loop_
_entity_poly.entity_id
_entity_poly.type
_entity_poly.pdbx_seq_one_letter_code
_entity_poly.pdbx_strand_id
1 'polypeptide(L)'
;MSTDTVAQTRLGDKILTAVAVLIALFYVISAAKNPSIIEIIQAGLSLLFLPFMWIWRSRPVLSATGFIVLLAAWAVAWMSQLPTNLGLTPWALTAPMAVYATSRYVTRRAIPRTVLALTILGSFISPFMWRIDPESFFLHYQLDRRYLAMLVVHWAVLGSTYFIAARYFDLARQRERLAQERFRQAQEEERLLIARELHDVLAHSLTLIKVQANAGIIAARANTEAAHDALASIRDGADSALEEVRGIVTALRSTGPTSLEPTTQLEHIEGIFDGFRAAGLDINAHVPEAYEAPALTQLALVRIISEGLTNALRHQGPGTRVDVELALADVARLTLISSTPSPTPSEVPGSGVGLIGVEERALALGGKLESWGDATKFTLLAELPLQRENRV
;
A
#
# COMPACT_ATOMS: atom_id res chain seq x y z
N MET A 1 -11.60 6.26 5.58
CA MET A 1 -10.67 6.01 6.71
C MET A 1 -10.77 4.53 7.02
N SER A 2 -10.00 3.75 6.27
CA SER A 2 -10.05 2.27 6.25
C SER A 2 -9.55 1.68 7.58
N THR A 3 -10.40 0.88 8.22
CA THR A 3 -10.19 0.19 9.50
C THR A 3 -9.49 -1.16 9.35
N ASP A 4 -8.83 -1.44 8.24
CA ASP A 4 -8.25 -2.75 7.91
C ASP A 4 -6.72 -2.79 7.89
N THR A 5 -6.07 -2.19 8.88
CA THR A 5 -4.82 -2.78 9.34
C THR A 5 -5.16 -3.80 10.43
N VAL A 6 -5.64 -4.97 10.03
CA VAL A 6 -5.59 -6.19 10.84
C VAL A 6 -4.15 -6.29 11.34
N ALA A 7 -3.97 -6.02 12.63
CA ALA A 7 -2.67 -6.02 13.26
C ALA A 7 -2.12 -7.45 13.18
N GLN A 8 -1.32 -7.74 12.15
CA GLN A 8 -0.52 -8.95 12.14
C GLN A 8 0.23 -8.99 13.46
N THR A 9 -0.06 -9.99 14.28
CA THR A 9 0.59 -10.21 15.57
C THR A 9 2.08 -10.39 15.30
N ARG A 10 2.86 -9.35 15.62
CA ARG A 10 4.31 -9.41 15.44
C ARG A 10 4.88 -10.46 16.38
N LEU A 11 6.02 -11.04 16.03
CA LEU A 11 6.72 -12.04 16.86
C LEU A 11 6.86 -11.56 18.32
N GLY A 12 7.13 -10.27 18.55
CA GLY A 12 7.22 -9.68 19.89
C GLY A 12 5.94 -9.76 20.71
N ASP A 13 4.75 -9.69 20.07
CA ASP A 13 3.47 -9.81 20.80
C ASP A 13 3.23 -11.24 21.24
N LYS A 14 3.61 -12.21 20.42
CA LYS A 14 3.55 -13.64 20.78
C LYS A 14 4.48 -13.96 21.95
N ILE A 15 5.70 -13.41 21.96
CA ILE A 15 6.66 -13.57 23.04
C ILE A 15 6.11 -12.95 24.34
N LEU A 16 5.60 -11.71 24.29
CA LEU A 16 5.00 -11.06 25.46
C LEU A 16 3.82 -11.84 26.03
N THR A 17 2.95 -12.35 25.16
CA THR A 17 1.83 -13.19 25.60
C THR A 17 2.29 -14.50 26.20
N ALA A 18 3.31 -15.15 25.62
CA ALA A 18 3.90 -16.37 26.17
C ALA A 18 4.50 -16.14 27.57
N VAL A 19 5.23 -15.03 27.75
CA VAL A 19 5.77 -14.64 29.06
C VAL A 19 4.64 -14.41 30.07
N ALA A 20 3.56 -13.73 29.66
CA ALA A 20 2.40 -13.50 30.52
C ALA A 20 1.72 -14.82 30.93
N VAL A 21 1.61 -15.78 30.02
CA VAL A 21 1.09 -17.13 30.32
C VAL A 21 1.98 -17.84 31.33
N LEU A 22 3.30 -17.76 31.18
CA LEU A 22 4.24 -18.35 32.14
C LEU A 22 4.12 -17.73 33.56
N ILE A 23 3.95 -16.41 33.65
CA ILE A 23 3.72 -15.71 34.91
C ILE A 23 2.40 -16.17 35.54
N ALA A 24 1.31 -16.22 34.74
CA ALA A 24 0.02 -16.70 35.27
C ALA A 24 0.09 -18.15 35.74
N LEU A 25 0.76 -19.01 34.97
CA LEU A 25 0.96 -20.43 35.35
C LEU A 25 1.74 -20.56 36.66
N PHE A 26 2.78 -19.72 36.86
CA PHE A 26 3.51 -19.69 38.13
C PHE A 26 2.57 -19.46 39.33
N TYR A 27 1.67 -18.46 39.26
CA TYR A 27 0.72 -18.18 40.33
C TYR A 27 -0.32 -19.29 40.51
N VAL A 28 -0.77 -19.92 39.44
CA VAL A 28 -1.69 -21.06 39.49
C VAL A 28 -1.03 -22.26 40.18
N ILE A 29 0.23 -22.56 39.84
CA ILE A 29 0.99 -23.65 40.47
C ILE A 29 1.25 -23.34 41.96
N SER A 30 1.56 -22.08 42.30
CA SER A 30 1.75 -21.65 43.69
C SER A 30 0.48 -21.89 44.52
N ALA A 31 -0.67 -21.42 43.99
CA ALA A 31 -1.97 -21.62 44.63
C ALA A 31 -2.36 -23.12 44.77
N ALA A 32 -1.97 -23.97 43.83
CA ALA A 32 -2.21 -25.40 43.89
C ALA A 32 -1.34 -26.11 44.96
N LYS A 33 -0.12 -25.59 45.18
CA LYS A 33 0.79 -26.14 46.22
C LYS A 33 0.45 -25.67 47.64
N ASN A 34 0.06 -24.39 47.76
CA ASN A 34 -0.28 -23.73 49.02
C ASN A 34 -1.64 -23.06 48.90
N PRO A 35 -2.77 -23.77 49.06
CA PRO A 35 -4.09 -23.24 48.80
C PRO A 35 -4.56 -22.26 49.89
N SER A 36 -3.94 -21.08 49.94
CA SER A 36 -4.41 -19.94 50.75
C SER A 36 -5.37 -19.07 49.93
N ILE A 37 -6.27 -18.37 50.61
CA ILE A 37 -7.23 -17.47 49.93
C ILE A 37 -6.51 -16.43 49.06
N ILE A 38 -5.39 -15.89 49.56
CA ILE A 38 -4.61 -14.88 48.81
C ILE A 38 -3.95 -15.46 47.56
N GLU A 39 -3.40 -16.66 47.63
CA GLU A 39 -2.78 -17.31 46.48
C GLU A 39 -3.81 -17.64 45.37
N ILE A 40 -5.01 -18.06 45.80
CA ILE A 40 -6.13 -18.28 44.87
C ILE A 40 -6.55 -16.96 44.19
N ILE A 41 -6.65 -15.88 44.98
CA ILE A 41 -6.95 -14.53 44.43
C ILE A 41 -5.87 -14.08 43.44
N GLN A 42 -4.58 -14.24 43.79
CA GLN A 42 -3.46 -13.87 42.90
C GLN A 42 -3.45 -14.69 41.61
N ALA A 43 -3.72 -16.00 41.69
CA ALA A 43 -3.87 -16.84 40.51
C ALA A 43 -5.03 -16.40 39.63
N GLY A 44 -6.19 -16.11 40.19
CA GLY A 44 -7.36 -15.59 39.46
C GLY A 44 -7.07 -14.25 38.80
N LEU A 45 -6.49 -13.29 39.51
CA LEU A 45 -6.10 -11.99 38.95
C LEU A 45 -5.06 -12.16 37.84
N SER A 46 -4.06 -13.07 38.02
CA SER A 46 -3.06 -13.33 36.98
C SER A 46 -3.66 -13.84 35.69
N LEU A 47 -4.66 -14.71 35.74
CA LEU A 47 -5.39 -15.18 34.57
C LEU A 47 -6.17 -14.05 33.87
N LEU A 48 -6.71 -13.09 34.63
CA LEU A 48 -7.44 -11.94 34.08
C LEU A 48 -6.54 -10.93 33.35
N PHE A 49 -5.22 -10.93 33.58
CA PHE A 49 -4.30 -10.10 32.77
C PHE A 49 -4.16 -10.60 31.32
N LEU A 50 -4.32 -11.91 31.05
CA LEU A 50 -4.06 -12.51 29.74
C LEU A 50 -4.88 -11.93 28.59
N PRO A 51 -6.21 -11.77 28.69
CA PRO A 51 -7.00 -11.17 27.60
C PRO A 51 -6.57 -9.72 27.29
N PHE A 52 -6.19 -8.94 28.29
CA PHE A 52 -5.71 -7.58 28.08
C PHE A 52 -4.31 -7.55 27.45
N MET A 53 -3.46 -8.52 27.76
CA MET A 53 -2.18 -8.74 27.10
C MET A 53 -2.33 -9.13 25.64
N TRP A 54 -3.39 -9.86 25.29
CA TRP A 54 -3.66 -10.24 23.89
C TRP A 54 -4.14 -9.04 23.05
N ILE A 55 -4.98 -8.15 23.61
CA ILE A 55 -5.61 -7.04 22.87
C ILE A 55 -4.86 -5.71 22.99
N TRP A 56 -3.70 -5.65 23.60
CA TRP A 56 -3.02 -4.39 23.98
C TRP A 56 -2.73 -3.45 22.81
N ARG A 57 -2.52 -3.98 21.58
CA ARG A 57 -2.34 -3.17 20.37
C ARG A 57 -3.63 -2.85 19.67
N SER A 58 -4.53 -3.80 19.56
CA SER A 58 -5.79 -3.64 18.83
C SER A 58 -6.77 -2.74 19.57
N ARG A 59 -6.78 -2.83 20.91
CA ARG A 59 -7.64 -2.01 21.79
C ARG A 59 -6.86 -1.38 22.93
N PRO A 60 -5.92 -0.45 22.65
CA PRO A 60 -4.97 0.06 23.64
C PRO A 60 -5.63 0.73 24.85
N VAL A 61 -6.74 1.43 24.68
CA VAL A 61 -7.48 2.08 25.78
C VAL A 61 -8.10 1.04 26.70
N LEU A 62 -8.78 0.04 26.14
CA LEU A 62 -9.42 -1.02 26.92
C LEU A 62 -8.39 -1.84 27.68
N SER A 63 -7.27 -2.17 27.03
CA SER A 63 -6.17 -2.89 27.67
C SER A 63 -5.54 -2.08 28.81
N ALA A 64 -5.24 -0.78 28.58
CA ALA A 64 -4.68 0.07 29.62
C ALA A 64 -5.63 0.22 30.84
N THR A 65 -6.92 0.37 30.60
CA THR A 65 -7.93 0.40 31.67
C THR A 65 -7.96 -0.92 32.42
N GLY A 66 -7.95 -2.06 31.73
CA GLY A 66 -7.89 -3.38 32.34
C GLY A 66 -6.64 -3.56 33.20
N PHE A 67 -5.47 -3.17 32.72
CA PHE A 67 -4.23 -3.24 33.49
C PHE A 67 -4.27 -2.38 34.76
N ILE A 68 -4.78 -1.14 34.68
CA ILE A 68 -4.89 -0.24 35.85
C ILE A 68 -5.86 -0.84 36.89
N VAL A 69 -7.02 -1.33 36.45
CA VAL A 69 -8.04 -1.92 37.34
C VAL A 69 -7.48 -3.19 38.01
N LEU A 70 -6.81 -4.07 37.26
CA LEU A 70 -6.25 -5.30 37.80
C LEU A 70 -5.07 -5.01 38.75
N LEU A 71 -4.22 -4.03 38.45
CA LEU A 71 -3.18 -3.59 39.37
C LEU A 71 -3.75 -3.01 40.66
N ALA A 72 -4.85 -2.25 40.60
CA ALA A 72 -5.55 -1.75 41.77
C ALA A 72 -6.15 -2.90 42.60
N ALA A 73 -6.80 -3.86 41.93
CA ALA A 73 -7.32 -5.07 42.60
C ALA A 73 -6.19 -5.88 43.26
N TRP A 74 -5.06 -6.02 42.57
CA TRP A 74 -3.85 -6.66 43.13
C TRP A 74 -3.34 -5.91 44.38
N ALA A 75 -3.31 -4.58 44.34
CA ALA A 75 -2.91 -3.74 45.45
C ALA A 75 -3.83 -3.96 46.69
N VAL A 76 -5.14 -4.00 46.49
CA VAL A 76 -6.11 -4.27 47.56
C VAL A 76 -5.90 -5.65 48.16
N ALA A 77 -5.75 -6.68 47.31
CA ALA A 77 -5.47 -8.05 47.77
C ALA A 77 -4.16 -8.13 48.59
N TRP A 78 -3.15 -7.39 48.18
CA TRP A 78 -1.88 -7.33 48.89
C TRP A 78 -2.01 -6.59 50.24
N MET A 79 -2.68 -5.45 50.26
CA MET A 79 -2.92 -4.68 51.50
C MET A 79 -3.61 -5.54 52.58
N SER A 80 -4.47 -6.48 52.21
CA SER A 80 -5.16 -7.38 53.11
C SER A 80 -4.21 -8.39 53.81
N GLN A 81 -2.97 -8.55 53.34
CA GLN A 81 -1.99 -9.52 53.87
C GLN A 81 -0.90 -8.88 54.74
N LEU A 82 -0.92 -7.55 54.91
CA LEU A 82 0.02 -6.92 55.82
C LEU A 82 -0.11 -7.51 57.22
N PRO A 83 0.99 -7.76 57.94
CA PRO A 83 2.36 -7.25 57.75
C PRO A 83 3.26 -8.06 56.80
N THR A 84 2.81 -9.16 56.22
CA THR A 84 3.64 -9.94 55.28
C THR A 84 3.89 -9.17 54.00
N ASN A 85 5.16 -8.94 53.65
CA ASN A 85 5.53 -8.30 52.40
C ASN A 85 5.67 -9.35 51.29
N LEU A 86 4.75 -9.36 50.35
CA LEU A 86 4.69 -10.31 49.23
C LEU A 86 5.68 -10.01 48.10
N GLY A 87 6.47 -8.95 48.22
CA GLY A 87 7.43 -8.53 47.16
C GLY A 87 6.78 -7.86 45.94
N LEU A 88 7.56 -7.57 44.93
CA LEU A 88 7.09 -6.89 43.70
C LEU A 88 6.48 -7.91 42.76
N THR A 89 5.25 -7.68 42.32
CA THR A 89 4.62 -8.54 41.30
C THR A 89 5.16 -8.25 39.91
N PRO A 90 5.44 -9.27 39.06
CA PRO A 90 5.80 -9.05 37.63
C PRO A 90 4.74 -8.29 36.84
N TRP A 91 3.48 -8.32 37.28
CA TRP A 91 2.38 -7.56 36.62
C TRP A 91 2.55 -6.04 36.73
N ALA A 92 3.41 -5.54 37.61
CA ALA A 92 3.77 -4.12 37.64
C ALA A 92 4.33 -3.59 36.31
N LEU A 93 4.93 -4.46 35.48
CA LEU A 93 5.40 -4.14 34.14
C LEU A 93 4.26 -3.80 33.16
N THR A 94 3.02 -4.12 33.50
CA THR A 94 1.86 -3.72 32.68
C THR A 94 1.56 -2.22 32.78
N ALA A 95 2.03 -1.52 33.82
CA ALA A 95 1.87 -0.07 33.92
C ALA A 95 2.66 0.70 32.84
N PRO A 96 3.97 0.52 32.64
CA PRO A 96 4.68 1.12 31.50
C PRO A 96 4.12 0.63 30.15
N MET A 97 3.63 -0.61 30.07
CA MET A 97 3.01 -1.13 28.85
C MET A 97 1.70 -0.39 28.51
N ALA A 98 0.86 -0.08 29.50
CA ALA A 98 -0.35 0.75 29.35
C ALA A 98 -0.01 2.16 28.82
N VAL A 99 1.02 2.78 29.41
CA VAL A 99 1.52 4.09 28.99
C VAL A 99 2.05 4.02 27.56
N TYR A 100 2.85 3.02 27.22
CA TYR A 100 3.36 2.84 25.86
C TYR A 100 2.24 2.64 24.85
N ALA A 101 1.31 1.72 25.10
CA ALA A 101 0.22 1.39 24.19
C ALA A 101 -0.64 2.61 23.87
N THR A 102 -1.06 3.35 24.90
CA THR A 102 -1.89 4.54 24.71
C THR A 102 -1.13 5.69 24.04
N SER A 103 0.16 5.90 24.38
CA SER A 103 0.98 6.96 23.78
C SER A 103 1.31 6.69 22.31
N ARG A 104 1.47 5.40 21.92
CA ARG A 104 1.89 5.00 20.58
C ARG A 104 0.73 4.87 19.60
N TYR A 105 -0.45 4.41 20.08
CA TYR A 105 -1.54 4.00 19.19
C TYR A 105 -2.80 4.87 19.30
N VAL A 106 -2.92 5.75 20.32
CA VAL A 106 -4.11 6.59 20.50
C VAL A 106 -3.85 8.01 19.99
N THR A 107 -4.76 8.50 19.14
CA THR A 107 -4.65 9.82 18.52
C THR A 107 -4.99 10.96 19.49
N ARG A 108 -5.93 10.71 20.41
CA ARG A 108 -6.40 11.72 21.37
C ARG A 108 -5.40 11.88 22.53
N ARG A 109 -4.59 12.92 22.48
CA ARG A 109 -3.47 13.16 23.42
C ARG A 109 -3.85 13.25 24.90
N ALA A 110 -5.11 13.51 25.23
CA ALA A 110 -5.58 13.51 26.62
C ALA A 110 -5.47 12.10 27.25
N ILE A 111 -5.80 11.05 26.50
CA ILE A 111 -5.84 9.66 27.01
C ILE A 111 -4.48 9.18 27.54
N PRO A 112 -3.37 9.22 26.79
CA PRO A 112 -2.07 8.79 27.31
C PRO A 112 -1.58 9.65 28.49
N ARG A 113 -1.92 10.94 28.55
CA ARG A 113 -1.60 11.80 29.70
C ARG A 113 -2.37 11.37 30.95
N THR A 114 -3.66 11.04 30.79
CA THR A 114 -4.48 10.52 31.89
C THR A 114 -3.96 9.18 32.37
N VAL A 115 -3.59 8.24 31.46
CA VAL A 115 -3.02 6.95 31.82
C VAL A 115 -1.69 7.14 32.56
N LEU A 116 -0.81 8.02 32.07
CA LEU A 116 0.45 8.34 32.78
C LEU A 116 0.18 8.91 34.17
N ALA A 117 -0.74 9.85 34.32
CA ALA A 117 -1.09 10.41 35.62
C ALA A 117 -1.66 9.36 36.58
N LEU A 118 -2.53 8.48 36.10
CA LEU A 118 -3.09 7.38 36.90
C LEU A 118 -2.03 6.35 37.31
N THR A 119 -1.08 6.03 36.45
CA THR A 119 0.01 5.10 36.79
C THR A 119 1.00 5.72 37.79
N ILE A 120 1.29 7.01 37.68
CA ILE A 120 2.08 7.76 38.69
C ILE A 120 1.33 7.81 40.01
N LEU A 121 0.05 8.16 40.03
CA LEU A 121 -0.77 8.16 41.23
C LEU A 121 -0.84 6.77 41.87
N GLY A 122 -1.02 5.72 41.05
CA GLY A 122 -1.03 4.33 41.51
C GLY A 122 0.27 3.92 42.21
N SER A 123 1.42 4.47 41.81
CA SER A 123 2.70 4.18 42.46
C SER A 123 2.77 4.67 43.92
N PHE A 124 2.07 5.75 44.26
CA PHE A 124 1.97 6.23 45.65
C PHE A 124 1.07 5.33 46.50
N ILE A 125 0.03 4.76 45.89
CA ILE A 125 -0.94 3.88 46.58
C ILE A 125 -0.40 2.44 46.65
N SER A 126 0.69 2.15 45.95
CA SER A 126 1.26 0.80 45.89
C SER A 126 1.51 0.24 47.29
N PRO A 127 1.05 -0.98 47.58
CA PRO A 127 1.28 -1.65 48.88
C PRO A 127 2.74 -1.72 49.28
N PHE A 128 3.65 -1.71 48.28
CA PHE A 128 5.09 -1.70 48.51
C PHE A 128 5.56 -0.47 49.32
N MET A 129 4.82 0.62 49.31
CA MET A 129 5.11 1.86 50.05
C MET A 129 4.59 1.83 51.49
N TRP A 130 3.86 0.80 51.87
CA TRP A 130 3.20 0.73 53.18
C TRP A 130 3.79 -0.41 54.03
N ARG A 131 3.89 -0.15 55.31
CA ARG A 131 4.31 -1.14 56.32
C ARG A 131 3.44 -1.02 57.58
N ILE A 132 3.04 -2.14 58.15
CA ILE A 132 2.46 -2.18 59.49
C ILE A 132 3.59 -2.36 60.49
N ASP A 133 3.63 -1.46 61.46
CA ASP A 133 4.53 -1.62 62.60
C ASP A 133 4.04 -2.79 63.47
N PRO A 134 4.90 -3.81 63.77
CA PRO A 134 4.51 -4.97 64.54
C PRO A 134 4.08 -4.66 65.99
N GLU A 135 4.58 -3.56 66.55
CA GLU A 135 4.31 -3.20 67.96
C GLU A 135 3.05 -2.34 68.11
N SER A 136 2.85 -1.37 67.23
CA SER A 136 1.75 -0.42 67.32
C SER A 136 0.55 -0.76 66.44
N PHE A 137 0.67 -1.69 65.52
CA PHE A 137 -0.34 -2.02 64.49
C PHE A 137 -0.76 -0.83 63.60
N PHE A 138 0.02 0.28 63.64
CA PHE A 138 -0.24 1.40 62.75
C PHE A 138 0.35 1.22 61.38
N LEU A 139 -0.38 1.67 60.38
CA LEU A 139 0.05 1.68 58.99
C LEU A 139 0.97 2.88 58.74
N HIS A 140 2.23 2.62 58.43
CA HIS A 140 3.21 3.64 58.13
C HIS A 140 3.54 3.68 56.62
N TYR A 141 3.56 4.87 56.05
CA TYR A 141 4.04 5.07 54.72
C TYR A 141 5.56 5.25 54.73
N GLN A 142 6.25 4.42 53.90
CA GLN A 142 7.72 4.38 53.91
C GLN A 142 8.27 5.42 52.94
N LEU A 143 8.84 6.49 53.50
CA LEU A 143 9.43 7.63 52.74
C LEU A 143 10.94 7.75 52.94
N ASP A 144 11.60 6.66 53.32
CA ASP A 144 13.05 6.67 53.47
C ASP A 144 13.76 6.69 52.09
N ARG A 145 15.07 6.94 52.09
CA ARG A 145 15.84 7.18 50.86
C ARG A 145 15.72 6.03 49.85
N ARG A 146 15.52 4.78 50.29
CA ARG A 146 15.44 3.63 49.39
C ARG A 146 14.12 3.62 48.63
N TYR A 147 13.01 3.82 49.33
CA TYR A 147 11.68 3.86 48.72
C TYR A 147 11.48 5.09 47.81
N LEU A 148 12.05 6.23 48.23
CA LEU A 148 12.05 7.45 47.37
C LEU A 148 12.84 7.19 46.08
N ALA A 149 14.02 6.58 46.18
CA ALA A 149 14.81 6.25 45.00
C ALA A 149 14.04 5.29 44.03
N MET A 150 13.32 4.31 44.59
CA MET A 150 12.49 3.40 43.81
C MET A 150 11.33 4.11 43.10
N LEU A 151 10.65 5.05 43.76
CA LEU A 151 9.62 5.88 43.14
C LEU A 151 10.20 6.72 41.98
N VAL A 152 11.34 7.38 42.18
CA VAL A 152 12.00 8.18 41.16
C VAL A 152 12.36 7.32 39.94
N VAL A 153 12.93 6.13 40.15
CA VAL A 153 13.23 5.19 39.06
C VAL A 153 11.95 4.76 38.35
N HIS A 154 10.89 4.42 39.08
CA HIS A 154 9.61 4.04 38.49
C HIS A 154 9.02 5.18 37.62
N TRP A 155 9.03 6.41 38.11
CA TRP A 155 8.56 7.59 37.35
C TRP A 155 9.44 7.89 36.16
N ALA A 156 10.76 7.69 36.29
CA ALA A 156 11.68 7.83 35.16
C ALA A 156 11.38 6.80 34.05
N VAL A 157 11.05 5.54 34.44
CA VAL A 157 10.61 4.50 33.48
C VAL A 157 9.29 4.88 32.82
N LEU A 158 8.29 5.30 33.57
CA LEU A 158 6.99 5.72 33.02
C LEU A 158 7.13 6.93 32.10
N GLY A 159 7.88 7.96 32.54
CA GLY A 159 8.13 9.18 31.78
C GLY A 159 8.91 8.90 30.48
N SER A 160 10.00 8.14 30.54
CA SER A 160 10.76 7.76 29.36
C SER A 160 9.94 6.91 28.39
N THR A 161 9.14 5.98 28.90
CA THR A 161 8.22 5.16 28.08
C THR A 161 7.21 6.08 27.35
N TYR A 162 6.61 7.04 28.06
CA TYR A 162 5.70 8.02 27.47
C TYR A 162 6.38 8.83 26.37
N PHE A 163 7.57 9.40 26.65
CA PHE A 163 8.30 10.21 25.67
C PHE A 163 8.71 9.42 24.45
N ILE A 164 9.27 8.23 24.63
CA ILE A 164 9.69 7.37 23.54
C ILE A 164 8.49 6.99 22.66
N ALA A 165 7.39 6.55 23.27
CA ALA A 165 6.18 6.18 22.53
C ALA A 165 5.56 7.37 21.79
N ALA A 166 5.51 8.53 22.42
CA ALA A 166 5.01 9.78 21.81
C ALA A 166 5.88 10.21 20.63
N ARG A 167 7.21 10.11 20.74
CA ARG A 167 8.15 10.41 19.63
C ARG A 167 7.96 9.46 18.46
N TYR A 168 7.82 8.16 18.72
CA TYR A 168 7.52 7.19 17.65
C TYR A 168 6.18 7.46 16.96
N PHE A 169 5.17 7.91 17.71
CA PHE A 169 3.89 8.32 17.14
C PHE A 169 4.04 9.54 16.22
N ASP A 170 4.76 10.57 16.67
CA ASP A 170 4.97 11.81 15.91
C ASP A 170 5.81 11.55 14.65
N LEU A 171 6.88 10.75 14.76
CA LEU A 171 7.70 10.35 13.63
C LEU A 171 6.90 9.57 12.58
N ALA A 172 6.02 8.66 13.00
CA ALA A 172 5.17 7.92 12.08
C ALA A 172 4.25 8.88 11.29
N ARG A 173 3.59 9.81 11.99
CA ARG A 173 2.74 10.83 11.34
C ARG A 173 3.50 11.77 10.40
N GLN A 174 4.72 12.16 10.78
CA GLN A 174 5.56 12.99 9.91
C GLN A 174 5.91 12.22 8.62
N ARG A 175 6.27 10.94 8.72
CA ARG A 175 6.54 10.09 7.54
C ARG A 175 5.33 9.96 6.63
N GLU A 176 4.14 9.76 7.19
CA GLU A 176 2.90 9.70 6.40
C GLU A 176 2.62 11.02 5.66
N ARG A 177 2.79 12.18 6.35
CA ARG A 177 2.63 13.50 5.71
C ARG A 177 3.62 13.73 4.60
N LEU A 178 4.91 13.46 4.84
CA LEU A 178 5.96 13.59 3.83
C LEU A 178 5.74 12.67 2.63
N ALA A 179 5.24 11.45 2.84
CA ALA A 179 4.89 10.55 1.75
C ALA A 179 3.73 11.09 0.92
N GLN A 180 2.70 11.65 1.57
CA GLN A 180 1.57 12.29 0.87
C GLN A 180 1.99 13.55 0.11
N GLU A 181 2.86 14.39 0.69
CA GLU A 181 3.39 15.58 0.04
C GLU A 181 4.23 15.22 -1.20
N ARG A 182 5.12 14.21 -1.08
CA ARG A 182 5.92 13.71 -2.22
C ARG A 182 5.03 13.16 -3.33
N PHE A 183 3.99 12.42 -2.96
CA PHE A 183 3.04 11.90 -3.96
C PHE A 183 2.32 13.04 -4.71
N ARG A 184 1.89 14.09 -4.00
CA ARG A 184 1.26 15.26 -4.63
C ARG A 184 2.24 16.01 -5.54
N GLN A 185 3.49 16.22 -5.08
CA GLN A 185 4.52 16.87 -5.89
C GLN A 185 4.81 16.08 -7.17
N ALA A 186 4.99 14.76 -7.06
CA ALA A 186 5.20 13.90 -8.23
C ALA A 186 4.02 13.99 -9.23
N GLN A 187 2.79 14.06 -8.73
CA GLN A 187 1.60 14.23 -9.58
C GLN A 187 1.54 15.59 -10.26
N GLU A 188 1.97 16.67 -9.58
CA GLU A 188 2.05 18.01 -10.16
C GLU A 188 3.16 18.09 -11.22
N GLU A 189 4.33 17.52 -10.95
CA GLU A 189 5.45 17.43 -11.91
C GLU A 189 5.03 16.66 -13.16
N GLU A 190 4.37 15.53 -13.00
CA GLU A 190 3.83 14.74 -14.11
C GLU A 190 2.85 15.56 -14.96
N ARG A 191 1.91 16.27 -14.33
CA ARG A 191 0.98 17.14 -15.05
C ARG A 191 1.67 18.24 -15.85
N LEU A 192 2.71 18.85 -15.28
CA LEU A 192 3.50 19.89 -15.98
C LEU A 192 4.27 19.31 -17.16
N LEU A 193 4.82 18.11 -17.02
CA LEU A 193 5.55 17.42 -18.09
C LEU A 193 4.62 17.12 -19.25
N ILE A 194 3.44 16.61 -18.96
CA ILE A 194 2.38 16.34 -19.94
C ILE A 194 1.90 17.61 -20.65
N ALA A 195 1.70 18.70 -19.89
CA ALA A 195 1.28 19.97 -20.49
C ALA A 195 2.32 20.51 -21.47
N ARG A 196 3.63 20.30 -21.19
CA ARG A 196 4.71 20.65 -22.11
C ARG A 196 4.70 19.78 -23.36
N GLU A 197 4.57 18.47 -23.20
CA GLU A 197 4.53 17.51 -24.31
C GLU A 197 3.35 17.79 -25.23
N LEU A 198 2.15 18.05 -24.67
CA LEU A 198 0.98 18.49 -25.44
C LEU A 198 1.23 19.83 -26.17
N HIS A 199 1.87 20.79 -25.52
CA HIS A 199 2.19 22.07 -26.11
C HIS A 199 3.16 21.94 -27.29
N ASP A 200 4.18 21.09 -27.12
CA ASP A 200 5.19 20.87 -28.17
C ASP A 200 4.60 20.18 -29.40
N VAL A 201 3.75 19.16 -29.22
CA VAL A 201 3.03 18.50 -30.31
C VAL A 201 2.12 19.48 -31.04
N LEU A 202 1.30 20.24 -30.30
CA LEU A 202 0.38 21.22 -30.88
C LEU A 202 1.13 22.34 -31.58
N ALA A 203 2.20 22.89 -31.02
CA ALA A 203 2.98 23.96 -31.61
C ALA A 203 3.65 23.51 -32.91
N HIS A 204 4.21 22.27 -32.93
CA HIS A 204 4.81 21.70 -34.14
C HIS A 204 3.78 21.51 -35.24
N SER A 205 2.65 20.89 -34.94
CA SER A 205 1.57 20.61 -35.90
C SER A 205 0.95 21.90 -36.47
N LEU A 206 0.69 22.90 -35.61
CA LEU A 206 0.17 24.20 -36.06
C LEU A 206 1.18 24.93 -36.97
N THR A 207 2.48 24.78 -36.68
CA THR A 207 3.53 25.38 -37.53
C THR A 207 3.56 24.73 -38.90
N LEU A 208 3.45 23.40 -39.00
CA LEU A 208 3.37 22.65 -40.25
C LEU A 208 2.14 23.03 -41.04
N ILE A 209 0.97 23.06 -40.41
CA ILE A 209 -0.29 23.50 -41.04
C ILE A 209 -0.16 24.92 -41.62
N LYS A 210 0.44 25.86 -40.88
CA LYS A 210 0.67 27.22 -41.33
C LYS A 210 1.60 27.29 -42.57
N VAL A 211 2.68 26.51 -42.59
CA VAL A 211 3.59 26.42 -43.72
C VAL A 211 2.90 25.86 -44.95
N GLN A 212 2.15 24.76 -44.77
CA GLN A 212 1.38 24.14 -45.87
C GLN A 212 0.28 25.06 -46.40
N ALA A 213 -0.43 25.78 -45.52
CA ALA A 213 -1.44 26.75 -45.92
C ALA A 213 -0.83 27.88 -46.77
N ASN A 214 0.33 28.42 -46.36
CA ASN A 214 1.03 29.44 -47.12
C ASN A 214 1.52 28.93 -48.49
N ALA A 215 2.06 27.70 -48.54
CA ALA A 215 2.46 27.06 -49.80
C ALA A 215 1.25 26.84 -50.72
N GLY A 216 0.11 26.39 -50.17
CA GLY A 216 -1.14 26.20 -50.90
C GLY A 216 -1.70 27.50 -51.48
N ILE A 217 -1.65 28.62 -50.75
CA ILE A 217 -2.07 29.95 -51.24
C ILE A 217 -1.21 30.39 -52.44
N ILE A 218 0.09 30.11 -52.39
CA ILE A 218 1.00 30.43 -53.50
C ILE A 218 0.71 29.53 -54.71
N ALA A 219 0.56 28.22 -54.48
CA ALA A 219 0.26 27.23 -55.52
C ALA A 219 -1.09 27.48 -56.21
N ALA A 220 -2.11 27.91 -55.48
CA ALA A 220 -3.45 28.26 -56.03
C ALA A 220 -3.43 29.33 -57.03
N ARG A 221 -2.41 30.20 -57.05
CA ARG A 221 -2.25 31.25 -58.10
C ARG A 221 -1.75 30.69 -59.42
N ALA A 222 -1.14 29.51 -59.42
CA ALA A 222 -0.55 28.88 -60.59
C ALA A 222 -1.43 27.74 -61.15
N ASN A 223 -2.05 26.93 -60.28
CA ASN A 223 -2.87 25.81 -60.70
C ASN A 223 -3.85 25.42 -59.55
N THR A 224 -5.14 25.19 -59.88
CA THR A 224 -6.21 24.83 -59.00
C THR A 224 -5.99 23.40 -58.36
N GLU A 225 -5.36 22.49 -59.11
CA GLU A 225 -5.07 21.14 -58.68
C GLU A 225 -4.01 21.13 -57.56
N ALA A 226 -2.96 21.94 -57.67
CA ALA A 226 -1.94 22.11 -56.62
C ALA A 226 -2.50 22.73 -55.32
N ALA A 227 -3.55 23.54 -55.40
CA ALA A 227 -4.25 24.06 -54.24
C ALA A 227 -5.06 22.98 -53.54
N HIS A 228 -5.63 22.04 -54.28
CA HIS A 228 -6.40 20.90 -53.73
C HIS A 228 -5.49 19.94 -52.99
N ASP A 229 -4.31 19.65 -53.53
CA ASP A 229 -3.28 18.81 -52.89
C ASP A 229 -2.77 19.42 -51.58
N ALA A 230 -2.57 20.74 -51.56
CA ALA A 230 -2.14 21.44 -50.35
C ALA A 230 -3.23 21.41 -49.25
N LEU A 231 -4.51 21.52 -49.59
CA LEU A 231 -5.62 21.40 -48.65
C LEU A 231 -5.78 19.98 -48.14
N ALA A 232 -5.57 18.96 -48.97
CA ALA A 232 -5.56 17.56 -48.56
C ALA A 232 -4.43 17.30 -47.55
N SER A 233 -3.22 17.79 -47.82
CA SER A 233 -2.07 17.66 -46.89
C SER A 233 -2.29 18.36 -45.55
N ILE A 234 -2.98 19.53 -45.54
CA ILE A 234 -3.36 20.24 -44.31
C ILE A 234 -4.35 19.41 -43.51
N ARG A 235 -5.38 18.85 -44.15
CA ARG A 235 -6.36 17.99 -43.49
C ARG A 235 -5.68 16.77 -42.85
N ASP A 236 -4.87 16.07 -43.62
CA ASP A 236 -4.20 14.85 -43.18
C ASP A 236 -3.21 15.13 -42.01
N GLY A 237 -2.51 16.28 -42.08
CA GLY A 237 -1.66 16.75 -40.98
C GLY A 237 -2.43 17.12 -39.70
N ALA A 238 -3.61 17.74 -39.86
CA ALA A 238 -4.48 18.08 -38.73
C ALA A 238 -5.09 16.83 -38.07
N ASP A 239 -5.52 15.86 -38.88
CA ASP A 239 -6.06 14.60 -38.39
C ASP A 239 -5.00 13.80 -37.63
N SER A 240 -3.77 13.73 -38.11
CA SER A 240 -2.65 13.08 -37.43
C SER A 240 -2.34 13.76 -36.10
N ALA A 241 -2.31 15.08 -36.02
CA ALA A 241 -2.08 15.82 -34.77
C ALA A 241 -3.20 15.59 -33.75
N LEU A 242 -4.45 15.54 -34.21
CA LEU A 242 -5.58 15.21 -33.31
C LEU A 242 -5.54 13.81 -32.78
N GLU A 243 -5.09 12.83 -33.56
CA GLU A 243 -4.89 11.45 -33.08
C GLU A 243 -3.76 11.35 -32.04
N GLU A 244 -2.66 12.07 -32.26
CA GLU A 244 -1.55 12.11 -31.32
C GLU A 244 -1.97 12.72 -29.99
N VAL A 245 -2.68 13.85 -29.99
CA VAL A 245 -3.24 14.47 -28.76
C VAL A 245 -4.25 13.55 -28.08
N ARG A 246 -5.13 12.88 -28.84
CA ARG A 246 -6.07 11.89 -28.27
C ARG A 246 -5.35 10.72 -27.65
N GLY A 247 -4.26 10.25 -28.24
CA GLY A 247 -3.40 9.21 -27.71
C GLY A 247 -2.83 9.60 -26.34
N ILE A 248 -2.25 10.81 -26.24
CA ILE A 248 -1.70 11.35 -24.99
C ILE A 248 -2.81 11.51 -23.93
N VAL A 249 -3.96 12.09 -24.27
CA VAL A 249 -5.09 12.27 -23.34
C VAL A 249 -5.66 10.92 -22.87
N THR A 250 -5.73 9.93 -23.74
CA THR A 250 -6.22 8.59 -23.39
C THR A 250 -5.23 7.87 -22.48
N ALA A 251 -3.93 7.97 -22.74
CA ALA A 251 -2.88 7.47 -21.85
C ALA A 251 -2.96 8.10 -20.45
N LEU A 252 -3.31 9.38 -20.36
CA LEU A 252 -3.49 10.11 -19.11
C LEU A 252 -4.75 9.73 -18.33
N ARG A 253 -5.87 9.54 -19.02
CA ARG A 253 -7.11 9.07 -18.37
C ARG A 253 -6.94 7.68 -17.76
N SER A 254 -6.09 6.83 -18.33
CA SER A 254 -5.79 5.51 -17.81
C SER A 254 -4.84 5.51 -16.60
N THR A 255 -4.20 6.65 -16.28
CA THR A 255 -3.29 6.81 -15.14
C THR A 255 -3.92 7.54 -13.93
N GLY A 256 -5.15 8.05 -14.06
CA GLY A 256 -5.85 8.78 -12.99
C GLY A 256 -6.40 7.85 -11.89
N PRO A 257 -6.37 8.29 -10.61
CA PRO A 257 -6.83 7.49 -9.47
C PRO A 257 -8.36 7.35 -9.36
N THR A 258 -9.14 7.77 -10.36
CA THR A 258 -10.60 7.91 -10.26
C THR A 258 -11.40 6.78 -10.91
N SER A 259 -10.76 5.67 -11.31
CA SER A 259 -11.49 4.47 -11.71
C SER A 259 -10.91 3.21 -11.07
N LEU A 260 -10.90 3.20 -9.74
CA LEU A 260 -10.77 1.97 -8.95
C LEU A 260 -12.17 1.40 -8.65
N GLU A 261 -13.00 1.26 -9.66
CA GLU A 261 -13.91 0.14 -9.70
C GLU A 261 -13.16 -0.97 -10.46
N PRO A 262 -13.05 -2.17 -9.90
CA PRO A 262 -12.47 -3.31 -10.59
C PRO A 262 -13.48 -3.84 -11.60
N THR A 263 -13.79 -3.06 -12.62
CA THR A 263 -14.37 -3.57 -13.84
C THR A 263 -13.20 -4.20 -14.58
N THR A 264 -13.23 -5.49 -14.69
CA THR A 264 -12.23 -6.35 -15.33
C THR A 264 -11.87 -5.80 -16.70
N GLN A 265 -10.69 -5.19 -16.82
CA GLN A 265 -10.27 -4.49 -18.06
C GLN A 265 -10.15 -5.44 -19.26
N LEU A 266 -9.98 -6.74 -19.02
CA LEU A 266 -10.00 -7.75 -20.08
C LEU A 266 -11.43 -8.18 -20.49
N GLU A 267 -12.47 -7.93 -19.71
CA GLU A 267 -13.87 -8.07 -20.16
C GLU A 267 -14.19 -7.13 -21.33
N HIS A 268 -13.40 -6.08 -21.53
CA HIS A 268 -13.54 -5.14 -22.64
C HIS A 268 -12.62 -5.43 -23.84
N ILE A 269 -11.83 -6.52 -23.77
CA ILE A 269 -10.83 -6.80 -24.82
C ILE A 269 -11.49 -7.13 -26.18
N GLU A 270 -12.68 -7.76 -26.16
CA GLU A 270 -13.45 -7.98 -27.39
C GLU A 270 -13.83 -6.67 -28.11
N GLY A 271 -14.16 -5.61 -27.37
CA GLY A 271 -14.40 -4.29 -27.94
C GLY A 271 -13.16 -3.70 -28.64
N ILE A 272 -11.96 -4.01 -28.14
CA ILE A 272 -10.69 -3.64 -28.79
C ILE A 272 -10.52 -4.43 -30.08
N PHE A 273 -10.72 -5.76 -30.05
CA PHE A 273 -10.64 -6.57 -31.25
C PHE A 273 -11.63 -6.14 -32.32
N ASP A 274 -12.87 -5.80 -31.95
CA ASP A 274 -13.90 -5.31 -32.88
C ASP A 274 -13.49 -3.99 -33.53
N GLY A 275 -12.87 -3.08 -32.78
CA GLY A 275 -12.32 -1.85 -33.31
C GLY A 275 -11.25 -2.09 -34.40
N PHE A 276 -10.33 -3.02 -34.16
CA PHE A 276 -9.29 -3.36 -35.12
C PHE A 276 -9.79 -4.23 -36.29
N ARG A 277 -10.82 -5.07 -36.10
CA ARG A 277 -11.53 -5.77 -37.18
C ARG A 277 -12.20 -4.76 -38.11
N ALA A 278 -12.86 -3.74 -37.55
CA ALA A 278 -13.45 -2.64 -38.32
C ALA A 278 -12.40 -1.81 -39.07
N ALA A 279 -11.17 -1.71 -38.57
CA ALA A 279 -10.04 -1.07 -39.24
C ALA A 279 -9.38 -1.95 -40.31
N GLY A 280 -9.83 -3.20 -40.48
CA GLY A 280 -9.43 -4.11 -41.58
C GLY A 280 -8.48 -5.25 -41.19
N LEU A 281 -8.23 -5.50 -39.91
CA LEU A 281 -7.48 -6.69 -39.45
C LEU A 281 -8.38 -7.93 -39.42
N ASP A 282 -7.87 -9.10 -39.82
CA ASP A 282 -8.50 -10.41 -39.64
C ASP A 282 -8.00 -11.02 -38.33
N ILE A 283 -8.75 -10.80 -37.23
CA ILE A 283 -8.30 -11.18 -35.88
C ILE A 283 -8.97 -12.48 -35.44
N ASN A 284 -8.15 -13.49 -35.17
CA ASN A 284 -8.52 -14.74 -34.53
C ASN A 284 -7.95 -14.74 -33.09
N ALA A 285 -8.83 -14.55 -32.09
CA ALA A 285 -8.42 -14.40 -30.70
C ALA A 285 -8.90 -15.60 -29.85
N HIS A 286 -7.98 -16.14 -29.06
CA HIS A 286 -8.26 -17.13 -28.05
C HIS A 286 -7.85 -16.56 -26.68
N VAL A 287 -8.82 -15.91 -26.01
CA VAL A 287 -8.66 -15.28 -24.69
C VAL A 287 -9.65 -15.94 -23.72
N PRO A 288 -9.24 -16.33 -22.50
CA PRO A 288 -10.16 -16.92 -21.51
C PRO A 288 -11.29 -15.93 -21.13
N GLU A 289 -12.52 -16.44 -21.05
CA GLU A 289 -13.71 -15.63 -20.70
C GLU A 289 -13.70 -15.15 -19.23
N ALA A 290 -13.06 -15.92 -18.33
CA ALA A 290 -12.95 -15.56 -16.91
C ALA A 290 -11.57 -15.95 -16.36
N TYR A 291 -10.93 -15.05 -15.64
CA TYR A 291 -9.64 -15.32 -15.00
C TYR A 291 -9.38 -14.33 -13.88
N GLU A 292 -8.64 -14.81 -12.87
CA GLU A 292 -8.14 -13.98 -11.79
C GLU A 292 -6.66 -13.61 -12.06
N ALA A 293 -6.43 -12.37 -12.45
CA ALA A 293 -5.08 -11.80 -12.55
C ALA A 293 -5.02 -10.46 -11.84
N PRO A 294 -3.86 -10.07 -11.27
CA PRO A 294 -3.68 -8.75 -10.67
C PRO A 294 -4.04 -7.64 -11.67
N ALA A 295 -4.70 -6.57 -11.20
CA ALA A 295 -5.18 -5.49 -12.07
C ALA A 295 -4.06 -4.86 -12.93
N LEU A 296 -2.85 -4.74 -12.39
CA LEU A 296 -1.68 -4.24 -13.14
C LEU A 296 -1.25 -5.20 -14.25
N THR A 297 -1.34 -6.52 -14.03
CA THR A 297 -1.04 -7.53 -15.05
C THR A 297 -2.08 -7.49 -16.16
N GLN A 298 -3.37 -7.34 -15.82
CA GLN A 298 -4.45 -7.17 -16.80
C GLN A 298 -4.23 -5.94 -17.68
N LEU A 299 -3.92 -4.81 -17.05
CA LEU A 299 -3.64 -3.55 -17.77
C LEU A 299 -2.45 -3.69 -18.72
N ALA A 300 -1.38 -4.36 -18.29
CA ALA A 300 -0.22 -4.61 -19.13
C ALA A 300 -0.57 -5.49 -20.34
N LEU A 301 -1.33 -6.57 -20.14
CA LEU A 301 -1.79 -7.45 -21.22
C LEU A 301 -2.60 -6.72 -22.26
N VAL A 302 -3.59 -5.91 -21.82
CA VAL A 302 -4.42 -5.09 -22.73
C VAL A 302 -3.56 -4.13 -23.57
N ARG A 303 -2.57 -3.50 -22.95
CA ARG A 303 -1.65 -2.59 -23.63
C ARG A 303 -0.74 -3.27 -24.64
N ILE A 304 -0.19 -4.46 -24.26
CA ILE A 304 0.65 -5.25 -25.16
C ILE A 304 -0.14 -5.70 -26.39
N ILE A 305 -1.39 -6.13 -26.18
CA ILE A 305 -2.29 -6.53 -27.27
C ILE A 305 -2.58 -5.34 -28.19
N SER A 306 -2.99 -4.20 -27.63
CA SER A 306 -3.34 -3.00 -28.40
C SER A 306 -2.14 -2.50 -29.21
N GLU A 307 -0.93 -2.49 -28.65
CA GLU A 307 0.29 -2.09 -29.36
C GLU A 307 0.64 -3.10 -30.47
N GLY A 308 0.52 -4.40 -30.20
CA GLY A 308 0.75 -5.45 -31.21
C GLY A 308 -0.21 -5.34 -32.40
N LEU A 309 -1.50 -5.07 -32.15
CA LEU A 309 -2.51 -4.86 -33.20
C LEU A 309 -2.27 -3.57 -33.97
N THR A 310 -1.90 -2.48 -33.27
CA THR A 310 -1.53 -1.20 -33.90
C THR A 310 -0.33 -1.37 -34.82
N ASN A 311 0.68 -2.13 -34.38
CA ASN A 311 1.87 -2.40 -35.20
C ASN A 311 1.54 -3.27 -36.42
N ALA A 312 0.67 -4.27 -36.27
CA ALA A 312 0.20 -5.09 -37.40
C ALA A 312 -0.52 -4.21 -38.45
N LEU A 313 -1.45 -3.36 -38.00
CA LEU A 313 -2.17 -2.46 -38.91
C LEU A 313 -1.24 -1.44 -39.57
N ARG A 314 -0.31 -0.85 -38.84
CA ARG A 314 0.63 0.18 -39.31
C ARG A 314 1.68 -0.37 -40.28
N HIS A 315 2.26 -1.53 -40.00
CA HIS A 315 3.42 -2.07 -40.73
C HIS A 315 3.04 -3.09 -41.80
N GLN A 316 1.90 -3.75 -41.66
CA GLN A 316 1.45 -4.79 -42.58
C GLN A 316 0.18 -4.39 -43.34
N GLY A 317 -0.61 -3.45 -42.80
CA GLY A 317 -1.78 -2.86 -43.44
C GLY A 317 -3.08 -3.66 -43.26
N PRO A 318 -4.19 -3.15 -43.81
CA PRO A 318 -5.48 -3.83 -43.83
C PRO A 318 -5.38 -5.18 -44.56
N GLY A 319 -6.16 -6.17 -44.11
CA GLY A 319 -6.13 -7.56 -44.61
C GLY A 319 -5.08 -8.45 -43.94
N THR A 320 -4.32 -7.89 -43.00
CA THR A 320 -3.38 -8.66 -42.18
C THR A 320 -4.13 -9.60 -41.21
N ARG A 321 -3.75 -10.87 -41.20
CA ARG A 321 -4.25 -11.85 -40.25
C ARG A 321 -3.45 -11.78 -38.98
N VAL A 322 -4.14 -11.69 -37.83
CA VAL A 322 -3.54 -11.67 -36.50
C VAL A 322 -4.14 -12.76 -35.63
N ASP A 323 -3.30 -13.70 -35.22
CA ASP A 323 -3.66 -14.73 -34.26
C ASP A 323 -3.19 -14.28 -32.86
N VAL A 324 -4.13 -14.17 -31.90
CA VAL A 324 -3.88 -13.78 -30.50
C VAL A 324 -4.23 -14.93 -29.58
N GLU A 325 -3.27 -15.40 -28.80
CA GLU A 325 -3.45 -16.47 -27.83
C GLU A 325 -3.00 -15.99 -26.44
N LEU A 326 -3.90 -16.07 -25.46
CA LEU A 326 -3.60 -15.79 -24.06
C LEU A 326 -3.83 -17.03 -23.22
N ALA A 327 -2.76 -17.60 -22.67
CA ALA A 327 -2.79 -18.72 -21.74
C ALA A 327 -2.47 -18.22 -20.32
N LEU A 328 -3.30 -18.62 -19.35
CA LEU A 328 -3.17 -18.26 -17.94
C LEU A 328 -2.96 -19.52 -17.11
N ALA A 329 -1.76 -19.67 -16.54
CA ALA A 329 -1.38 -20.72 -15.63
C ALA A 329 -0.66 -20.10 -14.41
N ASP A 330 0.58 -20.50 -14.11
CA ASP A 330 1.42 -19.81 -13.10
C ASP A 330 1.93 -18.47 -13.61
N VAL A 331 1.97 -18.30 -14.92
CA VAL A 331 2.37 -17.10 -15.65
C VAL A 331 1.33 -16.82 -16.74
N ALA A 332 1.00 -15.56 -16.95
CA ALA A 332 0.22 -15.14 -18.12
C ALA A 332 1.13 -15.12 -19.33
N ARG A 333 0.89 -16.00 -20.30
CA ARG A 333 1.62 -16.05 -21.57
C ARG A 333 0.73 -15.55 -22.69
N LEU A 334 1.13 -14.44 -23.30
CA LEU A 334 0.48 -13.84 -24.45
C LEU A 334 1.34 -14.05 -25.69
N THR A 335 0.76 -14.62 -26.72
CA THR A 335 1.38 -14.75 -28.04
C THR A 335 0.51 -14.01 -29.06
N LEU A 336 1.11 -13.09 -29.81
CA LEU A 336 0.46 -12.39 -30.93
C LEU A 336 1.30 -12.61 -32.19
N ILE A 337 0.69 -13.16 -33.21
CA ILE A 337 1.33 -13.43 -34.50
C ILE A 337 0.55 -12.71 -35.57
N SER A 338 1.18 -11.76 -36.24
CA SER A 338 0.60 -11.10 -37.41
C SER A 338 1.27 -11.61 -38.69
N SER A 339 0.46 -11.81 -39.75
CA SER A 339 0.94 -12.33 -41.03
C SER A 339 0.16 -11.70 -42.20
N THR A 340 0.89 -11.31 -43.22
CA THR A 340 0.31 -10.79 -44.49
C THR A 340 1.08 -11.34 -45.68
N PRO A 341 0.39 -11.78 -46.73
CA PRO A 341 1.06 -12.25 -47.95
C PRO A 341 1.62 -11.08 -48.81
N SER A 342 1.14 -9.85 -48.58
CA SER A 342 1.52 -8.66 -49.37
C SER A 342 1.63 -7.48 -48.42
N PRO A 343 2.78 -7.21 -47.81
CA PRO A 343 2.95 -6.09 -46.91
C PRO A 343 2.80 -4.80 -47.67
N THR A 344 1.97 -3.90 -47.15
CA THR A 344 1.86 -2.55 -47.67
C THR A 344 3.03 -1.73 -47.13
N PRO A 345 3.93 -1.18 -47.93
CA PRO A 345 5.02 -0.36 -47.43
C PRO A 345 4.46 0.81 -46.61
N SER A 346 4.77 0.91 -45.35
CA SER A 346 4.44 2.09 -44.54
C SER A 346 5.40 3.21 -44.97
N GLU A 347 4.88 4.30 -45.49
CA GLU A 347 5.65 5.52 -45.84
C GLU A 347 6.13 6.28 -44.58
N VAL A 348 5.64 5.92 -43.39
CA VAL A 348 6.01 6.56 -42.13
C VAL A 348 7.00 5.70 -41.39
N PRO A 349 8.26 6.16 -41.17
CA PRO A 349 9.21 5.44 -40.32
C PRO A 349 8.61 5.31 -38.92
N GLY A 350 8.45 4.07 -38.45
CA GLY A 350 8.01 3.81 -37.06
C GLY A 350 9.05 4.36 -36.07
N SER A 351 8.61 5.09 -35.07
CA SER A 351 9.48 5.66 -34.03
C SER A 351 10.19 4.60 -33.17
N GLY A 352 9.81 3.33 -33.26
CA GLY A 352 10.35 2.24 -32.43
C GLY A 352 10.00 2.35 -30.94
N VAL A 353 9.39 3.44 -30.52
CA VAL A 353 9.15 3.77 -29.09
C VAL A 353 8.02 2.91 -28.50
N GLY A 354 7.05 2.47 -29.30
CA GLY A 354 5.90 1.70 -28.80
C GLY A 354 6.30 0.35 -28.18
N LEU A 355 7.15 -0.43 -28.85
CA LEU A 355 7.63 -1.72 -28.33
C LEU A 355 8.52 -1.56 -27.12
N ILE A 356 9.38 -0.53 -27.06
CA ILE A 356 10.20 -0.20 -25.89
C ILE A 356 9.31 0.07 -24.67
N GLY A 357 8.24 0.86 -24.82
CA GLY A 357 7.34 1.18 -23.71
C GLY A 357 6.53 -0.01 -23.16
N VAL A 358 6.20 -1.01 -23.99
CA VAL A 358 5.55 -2.23 -23.51
C VAL A 358 6.54 -3.22 -22.91
N GLU A 359 7.79 -3.26 -23.40
CA GLU A 359 8.88 -4.05 -22.82
C GLU A 359 9.24 -3.56 -21.42
N GLU A 360 9.43 -2.25 -21.22
CA GLU A 360 9.68 -1.64 -19.92
C GLU A 360 8.57 -1.98 -18.90
N ARG A 361 7.32 -1.98 -19.34
CA ARG A 361 6.17 -2.36 -18.48
C ARG A 361 6.17 -3.84 -18.12
N ALA A 362 6.48 -4.73 -19.04
CA ALA A 362 6.60 -6.16 -18.77
C ALA A 362 7.72 -6.41 -17.74
N LEU A 363 8.87 -5.77 -17.91
CA LEU A 363 10.00 -5.85 -16.98
C LEU A 363 9.67 -5.28 -15.60
N ALA A 364 8.93 -4.17 -15.52
CA ALA A 364 8.50 -3.56 -14.25
C ALA A 364 7.59 -4.47 -13.41
N LEU A 365 6.87 -5.38 -14.06
CA LEU A 365 6.05 -6.42 -13.42
C LEU A 365 6.81 -7.72 -13.11
N GLY A 366 8.12 -7.76 -13.42
CA GLY A 366 8.93 -8.96 -13.26
C GLY A 366 8.72 -10.01 -14.36
N GLY A 367 8.10 -9.61 -15.47
CA GLY A 367 7.90 -10.41 -16.65
C GLY A 367 8.97 -10.18 -17.73
N LYS A 368 8.73 -10.69 -18.92
CA LYS A 368 9.56 -10.46 -20.11
C LYS A 368 8.68 -10.30 -21.34
N LEU A 369 9.21 -9.58 -22.34
CA LEU A 369 8.61 -9.41 -23.65
C LEU A 369 9.68 -9.62 -24.71
N GLU A 370 9.37 -10.40 -25.71
CA GLU A 370 10.24 -10.69 -26.86
C GLU A 370 9.46 -10.42 -28.14
N SER A 371 10.10 -9.85 -29.14
CA SER A 371 9.50 -9.64 -30.44
C SER A 371 10.49 -9.92 -31.55
N TRP A 372 10.02 -10.58 -32.62
CA TRP A 372 10.85 -10.92 -33.78
C TRP A 372 9.97 -11.10 -35.03
N GLY A 373 10.59 -11.00 -36.18
CA GLY A 373 9.93 -11.20 -37.47
C GLY A 373 10.42 -10.25 -38.53
N ASP A 374 9.67 -10.21 -39.62
CA ASP A 374 9.90 -9.35 -40.78
C ASP A 374 8.60 -8.67 -41.23
N ALA A 375 8.61 -8.02 -42.40
CA ALA A 375 7.44 -7.31 -42.93
C ALA A 375 6.25 -8.24 -43.24
N THR A 376 6.48 -9.53 -43.47
CA THR A 376 5.43 -10.51 -43.81
C THR A 376 4.88 -11.26 -42.62
N LYS A 377 5.71 -11.46 -41.58
CA LYS A 377 5.30 -12.15 -40.36
C LYS A 377 6.04 -11.55 -39.17
N PHE A 378 5.28 -11.13 -38.17
CA PHE A 378 5.81 -10.58 -36.92
C PHE A 378 5.21 -11.33 -35.74
N THR A 379 6.03 -11.64 -34.75
CA THR A 379 5.62 -12.34 -33.53
C THR A 379 6.00 -11.52 -32.31
N LEU A 380 5.08 -11.42 -31.37
CA LEU A 380 5.27 -10.80 -30.07
C LEU A 380 4.87 -11.82 -29.01
N LEU A 381 5.79 -12.09 -28.06
CA LEU A 381 5.60 -12.99 -26.94
C LEU A 381 5.82 -12.23 -25.64
N ALA A 382 4.83 -12.26 -24.74
CA ALA A 382 4.95 -11.70 -23.41
C ALA A 382 4.65 -12.75 -22.34
N GLU A 383 5.46 -12.79 -21.28
CA GLU A 383 5.24 -13.59 -20.08
C GLU A 383 5.22 -12.69 -18.86
N LEU A 384 4.08 -12.67 -18.14
CA LEU A 384 3.88 -11.85 -16.95
C LEU A 384 3.51 -12.74 -15.76
N PRO A 385 4.14 -12.56 -14.57
CA PRO A 385 3.83 -13.37 -13.40
C PRO A 385 2.43 -13.04 -12.89
N LEU A 386 1.65 -14.07 -12.53
CA LEU A 386 0.32 -13.95 -11.92
C LEU A 386 0.39 -13.86 -10.39
N GLN A 387 1.50 -14.28 -9.77
CA GLN A 387 1.74 -14.14 -8.34
C GLN A 387 2.83 -13.10 -8.09
N ARG A 388 2.59 -12.18 -7.14
CA ARG A 388 3.67 -11.37 -6.59
C ARG A 388 4.61 -12.30 -5.80
N GLU A 389 5.80 -12.56 -6.27
CA GLU A 389 6.88 -13.02 -5.40
C GLU A 389 7.04 -11.99 -4.27
N ASN A 390 6.63 -12.38 -3.06
CA ASN A 390 7.03 -11.69 -1.85
C ASN A 390 8.55 -11.84 -1.71
N ARG A 391 9.32 -10.93 -2.31
CA ARG A 391 10.71 -10.75 -1.90
C ARG A 391 10.73 -10.26 -0.48
N VAL A 392 11.17 -11.16 0.42
CA VAL A 392 11.45 -11.02 1.85
C VAL A 392 12.46 -9.90 2.12
#